data_394c072f6937b0f83e6bf8f139d28351
#
_entry.id   394c072f6937b0f83e6bf8f139d28351
#
_cell.length_a   1.000
_cell.length_b   1.000
_cell.length_c   1.000
_cell.angle_alpha   90.00
_cell.angle_beta   90.00
_cell.angle_gamma   90.00
#
_symmetry.space_group_name_H-M   'P 1'
#
loop_
_entity.id
_entity.type
_entity.pdbx_description
1 polymer ?
#
loop_
_entity_poly.entity_id
_entity_poly.type
_entity_poly.pdbx_seq_one_letter_code
_entity_poly.pdbx_strand_id
1 'polypeptide(L)'
;MPPPLTLPAKEGRFARLEAIAWWDQALLARTRVLVIGAGALGNEVVKNLALLGVGRIVVADMDHVELSNLSRSVLFRAADEGRPKAECAAQAAREIGGGIEVHAVVGNVLADVGLGYFRWADAVIGALDNREARVFVNSACARVGRPWFDGGIEVLQGVVRGFAPPATACYECTMSSVDWELLNRRRSCSLLARRALAHHGTPTTPTTASVIAAIQVQELVKHLHGREALLGRGFVFDGENHSSYGVQYRIAPDCPWHDAAPPIESAPQFSSATRLGVIWEEAARRLGGLDALDLARELVERLDCPACGHRASVLQPAEKVRADQLLCPHCRTECAPTFVHSIATGSGLLNLTVREAGLPPWDIVWGRRGEAVIGWELSGDQPFPAGPDHAFNPAPAHAQAQPT
;
A
#
# COMPACT_ATOMS: atom_id res chain seq x y z
N MET A 1 7.09 37.20 27.42
CA MET A 1 8.01 36.38 26.62
C MET A 1 7.99 34.98 27.17
N PRO A 2 7.82 33.94 26.39
CA PRO A 2 8.04 32.58 26.87
C PRO A 2 9.52 32.45 27.31
N PRO A 3 9.84 31.63 28.32
CA PRO A 3 11.23 31.43 28.76
C PRO A 3 12.06 30.88 27.59
N PRO A 4 13.34 31.23 27.50
CA PRO A 4 14.21 30.73 26.45
C PRO A 4 14.26 29.20 26.55
N LEU A 5 14.06 28.52 25.41
CA LEU A 5 14.24 27.10 25.26
C LEU A 5 15.69 26.74 25.60
N THR A 6 15.94 26.30 26.81
CA THR A 6 17.21 25.71 27.20
C THR A 6 17.28 24.32 26.55
N LEU A 7 18.12 24.18 25.54
CA LEU A 7 18.44 22.87 24.97
C LEU A 7 19.10 22.01 26.07
N PRO A 8 18.63 20.77 26.30
CA PRO A 8 19.28 19.90 27.27
C PRO A 8 20.73 19.64 26.84
N ALA A 9 21.63 19.55 27.85
CA ALA A 9 23.04 19.22 27.68
C ALA A 9 23.27 17.74 27.23
N LYS A 10 22.25 17.04 26.73
CA LYS A 10 22.37 15.66 26.21
C LYS A 10 23.05 15.70 24.85
N GLU A 11 24.19 15.04 24.76
CA GLU A 11 24.81 14.70 23.50
C GLU A 11 24.10 13.46 22.93
N GLY A 12 23.71 13.49 21.65
CA GLY A 12 23.05 12.36 20.99
C GLY A 12 22.35 12.80 19.71
N ARG A 13 22.18 11.87 18.80
CA ARG A 13 21.57 12.09 17.47
C ARG A 13 20.18 12.76 17.58
N PHE A 14 19.40 12.38 18.58
CA PHE A 14 18.01 12.81 18.75
C PHE A 14 17.82 13.86 19.85
N ALA A 15 18.90 14.36 20.45
CA ALA A 15 18.83 15.28 21.58
C ALA A 15 17.95 16.52 21.33
N ARG A 16 17.93 17.05 20.09
CA ARG A 16 17.08 18.18 19.72
C ARG A 16 15.61 17.82 19.59
N LEU A 17 15.30 16.59 19.17
CA LEU A 17 13.93 16.08 19.09
C LEU A 17 13.38 15.78 20.47
N GLU A 18 14.20 15.18 21.35
CA GLU A 18 13.86 14.88 22.74
C GLU A 18 13.64 16.14 23.60
N ALA A 19 14.05 17.31 23.13
CA ALA A 19 13.73 18.61 23.75
C ALA A 19 12.26 19.02 23.52
N ILE A 20 11.56 18.41 22.58
CA ILE A 20 10.13 18.65 22.31
C ILE A 20 9.34 17.91 23.39
N ALA A 21 8.57 18.61 24.20
CA ALA A 21 7.93 18.09 25.42
C ALA A 21 7.02 16.85 25.19
N TRP A 22 6.46 16.69 24.02
CA TRP A 22 5.57 15.56 23.67
C TRP A 22 6.25 14.48 22.82
N TRP A 23 7.53 14.61 22.52
CA TRP A 23 8.26 13.70 21.65
C TRP A 23 8.69 12.44 22.40
N ASP A 24 8.36 11.28 21.85
CA ASP A 24 8.81 9.98 22.36
C ASP A 24 9.68 9.28 21.29
N GLN A 25 11.00 9.38 21.45
CA GLN A 25 11.95 8.74 20.54
C GLN A 25 11.88 7.21 20.62
N ALA A 26 11.57 6.65 21.78
CA ALA A 26 11.44 5.20 21.95
C ALA A 26 10.19 4.67 21.23
N LEU A 27 9.12 5.47 21.12
CA LEU A 27 7.96 5.15 20.30
C LEU A 27 8.37 5.03 18.82
N LEU A 28 9.09 6.02 18.29
CA LEU A 28 9.54 5.99 16.89
C LEU A 28 10.51 4.83 16.62
N ALA A 29 11.41 4.53 17.55
CA ALA A 29 12.36 3.43 17.42
C ALA A 29 11.69 2.03 17.33
N ARG A 30 10.47 1.87 17.87
CA ARG A 30 9.71 0.62 17.75
C ARG A 30 8.63 0.65 16.64
N THR A 31 8.38 1.81 16.04
CA THR A 31 7.37 1.99 15.01
C THR A 31 7.75 1.28 13.72
N ARG A 32 6.73 0.72 13.04
CA ARG A 32 6.80 0.00 11.78
C ARG A 32 6.02 0.76 10.73
N VAL A 33 6.68 1.14 9.63
CA VAL A 33 6.06 1.91 8.55
C VAL A 33 6.23 1.19 7.22
N LEU A 34 5.14 1.03 6.49
CA LEU A 34 5.15 0.58 5.11
C LEU A 34 5.06 1.81 4.19
N VAL A 35 6.05 1.99 3.33
CA VAL A 35 6.07 3.04 2.30
C VAL A 35 5.84 2.41 0.94
N ILE A 36 4.80 2.83 0.24
CA ILE A 36 4.47 2.38 -1.12
C ILE A 36 4.84 3.48 -2.11
N GLY A 37 5.84 3.18 -2.95
CA GLY A 37 6.45 4.09 -3.90
C GLY A 37 7.77 4.68 -3.40
N ALA A 38 8.82 4.60 -4.23
CA ALA A 38 10.15 5.15 -4.00
C ALA A 38 10.56 6.18 -5.09
N GLY A 39 9.57 6.82 -5.74
CA GLY A 39 9.77 7.95 -6.64
C GLY A 39 10.18 9.23 -5.90
N ALA A 40 10.00 10.39 -6.51
CA ALA A 40 10.40 11.68 -5.92
C ALA A 40 9.83 11.89 -4.50
N LEU A 41 8.52 11.67 -4.35
CA LEU A 41 7.84 11.81 -3.06
C LEU A 41 8.30 10.75 -2.05
N GLY A 42 8.36 9.47 -2.47
CA GLY A 42 8.78 8.36 -1.60
C GLY A 42 10.21 8.49 -1.12
N ASN A 43 11.13 8.99 -1.95
CA ASN A 43 12.50 9.30 -1.55
C ASN A 43 12.56 10.28 -0.36
N GLU A 44 11.80 11.36 -0.44
CA GLU A 44 11.73 12.36 0.63
C GLU A 44 11.08 11.81 1.90
N VAL A 45 10.01 10.99 1.74
CA VAL A 45 9.37 10.29 2.87
C VAL A 45 10.37 9.38 3.57
N VAL A 46 11.03 8.49 2.84
CA VAL A 46 11.99 7.51 3.39
C VAL A 46 13.16 8.21 4.07
N LYS A 47 13.69 9.27 3.46
CA LYS A 47 14.72 10.13 4.07
C LYS A 47 14.25 10.70 5.42
N ASN A 48 13.06 11.28 5.46
CA ASN A 48 12.52 11.90 6.68
C ASN A 48 12.30 10.87 7.78
N LEU A 49 11.73 9.70 7.47
CA LEU A 49 11.57 8.61 8.43
C LEU A 49 12.91 8.13 9.00
N ALA A 50 13.91 7.97 8.14
CA ALA A 50 15.26 7.58 8.56
C ALA A 50 15.93 8.62 9.47
N LEU A 51 15.80 9.91 9.15
CA LEU A 51 16.33 11.00 9.98
C LEU A 51 15.65 11.07 11.35
N LEU A 52 14.35 10.77 11.43
CA LEU A 52 13.57 10.73 12.66
C LEU A 52 13.84 9.47 13.50
N GLY A 53 14.55 8.48 12.97
CA GLY A 53 14.84 7.23 13.67
C GLY A 53 13.62 6.33 13.80
N VAL A 54 12.75 6.28 12.80
CA VAL A 54 11.69 5.26 12.71
C VAL A 54 12.36 3.90 12.57
N GLY A 55 12.12 3.01 13.56
CA GLY A 55 12.95 1.84 13.75
C GLY A 55 12.86 0.79 12.66
N ARG A 56 11.67 0.61 12.05
CA ARG A 56 11.45 -0.42 11.03
C ARG A 56 10.66 0.15 9.85
N ILE A 57 11.23 0.05 8.66
CA ILE A 57 10.63 0.56 7.43
C ILE A 57 10.65 -0.53 6.37
N VAL A 58 9.53 -0.75 5.71
CA VAL A 58 9.46 -1.52 4.46
C VAL A 58 9.17 -0.54 3.33
N VAL A 59 9.99 -0.58 2.28
CA VAL A 59 9.81 0.24 1.06
C VAL A 59 9.45 -0.68 -0.09
N ALA A 60 8.28 -0.46 -0.70
CA ALA A 60 7.82 -1.23 -1.85
C ALA A 60 7.77 -0.36 -3.11
N ASP A 61 8.44 -0.79 -4.18
CA ASP A 61 8.43 -0.14 -5.49
C ASP A 61 8.79 -1.15 -6.58
N MET A 62 8.17 -1.05 -7.74
CA MET A 62 8.40 -1.98 -8.85
C MET A 62 9.43 -1.51 -9.87
N ASP A 63 9.78 -0.24 -9.86
CA ASP A 63 10.59 0.41 -10.87
C ASP A 63 12.09 0.32 -10.59
N HIS A 64 12.87 0.62 -11.63
CA HIS A 64 14.32 0.76 -11.57
C HIS A 64 14.72 2.23 -11.64
N VAL A 65 15.91 2.53 -11.11
CA VAL A 65 16.47 3.88 -11.13
C VAL A 65 16.86 4.24 -12.57
N GLU A 66 16.42 5.41 -13.01
CA GLU A 66 16.79 6.02 -14.28
C GLU A 66 17.52 7.34 -14.03
N LEU A 67 18.39 7.75 -14.95
CA LEU A 67 19.09 9.07 -14.86
C LEU A 67 18.11 10.23 -14.72
N SER A 68 16.94 10.14 -15.38
CA SER A 68 15.86 11.12 -15.27
C SER A 68 15.34 11.30 -13.85
N ASN A 69 15.49 10.31 -12.97
CA ASN A 69 15.03 10.37 -11.59
C ASN A 69 15.95 11.22 -10.70
N LEU A 70 17.24 11.33 -11.04
CA LEU A 70 18.26 11.97 -10.20
C LEU A 70 18.01 13.46 -9.95
N SER A 71 17.23 14.11 -10.80
CA SER A 71 16.85 15.53 -10.62
C SER A 71 15.88 15.76 -9.46
N ARG A 72 15.23 14.68 -8.94
CA ARG A 72 14.16 14.79 -7.94
C ARG A 72 14.12 13.67 -6.89
N SER A 73 15.13 12.78 -6.87
CA SER A 73 15.18 11.64 -5.95
C SER A 73 16.47 11.66 -5.14
N VAL A 74 16.39 12.20 -3.93
CA VAL A 74 17.57 12.52 -3.07
C VAL A 74 18.37 11.28 -2.60
N LEU A 75 17.75 10.10 -2.56
CA LEU A 75 18.40 8.87 -2.10
C LEU A 75 19.18 8.15 -3.21
N PHE A 76 19.00 8.52 -4.48
CA PHE A 76 19.64 7.85 -5.61
C PHE A 76 20.92 8.54 -6.06
N ARG A 77 21.83 7.79 -6.65
CA ARG A 77 23.09 8.24 -7.24
C ARG A 77 23.18 7.75 -8.69
N ALA A 78 24.03 8.35 -9.49
CA ALA A 78 24.27 7.91 -10.87
C ALA A 78 24.71 6.44 -10.96
N ALA A 79 25.43 5.95 -9.95
CA ALA A 79 25.84 4.56 -9.87
C ALA A 79 24.68 3.55 -9.62
N ASP A 80 23.50 4.04 -9.27
CA ASP A 80 22.32 3.22 -9.03
C ASP A 80 21.49 2.97 -10.29
N GLU A 81 21.86 3.57 -11.44
CA GLU A 81 21.13 3.39 -12.69
C GLU A 81 20.91 1.92 -13.01
N GLY A 82 19.66 1.55 -13.32
CA GLY A 82 19.26 0.18 -13.61
C GLY A 82 19.01 -0.70 -12.39
N ARG A 83 19.31 -0.25 -11.17
CA ARG A 83 19.00 -1.00 -9.93
C ARG A 83 17.56 -0.76 -9.48
N PRO A 84 16.91 -1.70 -8.75
CA PRO A 84 15.59 -1.50 -8.21
C PRO A 84 15.52 -0.27 -7.28
N LYS A 85 14.52 0.60 -7.47
CA LYS A 85 14.32 1.82 -6.65
C LYS A 85 14.17 1.49 -5.16
N ALA A 86 13.39 0.45 -4.84
CA ALA A 86 13.16 0.04 -3.45
C ALA A 86 14.47 -0.35 -2.73
N GLU A 87 15.36 -1.08 -3.41
CA GLU A 87 16.66 -1.51 -2.85
C GLU A 87 17.60 -0.32 -2.61
N CYS A 88 17.70 0.57 -3.60
CA CYS A 88 18.53 1.78 -3.49
C CYS A 88 18.03 2.70 -2.37
N ALA A 89 16.72 2.92 -2.27
CA ALA A 89 16.13 3.71 -1.21
C ALA A 89 16.35 3.08 0.18
N ALA A 90 16.17 1.77 0.30
CA ALA A 90 16.39 1.06 1.56
C ALA A 90 17.88 1.09 1.99
N GLN A 91 18.80 0.94 1.05
CA GLN A 91 20.23 1.05 1.34
C GLN A 91 20.59 2.45 1.85
N ALA A 92 20.21 3.50 1.13
CA ALA A 92 20.49 4.87 1.51
C ALA A 92 19.83 5.25 2.86
N ALA A 93 18.62 4.75 3.13
CA ALA A 93 17.93 4.98 4.40
C ALA A 93 18.67 4.35 5.58
N ARG A 94 19.22 3.14 5.44
CA ARG A 94 20.05 2.50 6.48
C ARG A 94 21.31 3.32 6.79
N GLU A 95 21.95 3.86 5.75
CA GLU A 95 23.12 4.73 5.91
C GLU A 95 22.78 6.02 6.64
N ILE A 96 21.65 6.65 6.31
CA ILE A 96 21.15 7.85 6.97
C ILE A 96 20.70 7.56 8.40
N GLY A 97 19.95 6.49 8.60
CA GLY A 97 19.25 6.19 9.85
C GLY A 97 20.15 5.74 11.01
N GLY A 98 21.27 5.09 10.72
CA GLY A 98 22.26 4.68 11.72
C GLY A 98 21.70 3.75 12.79
N GLY A 99 21.22 2.56 12.39
CA GLY A 99 20.69 1.54 13.32
C GLY A 99 19.21 1.21 13.13
N ILE A 100 18.54 1.79 12.14
CA ILE A 100 17.18 1.41 11.74
C ILE A 100 17.18 0.19 10.81
N GLU A 101 16.12 -0.58 10.84
CA GLU A 101 15.89 -1.69 9.92
C GLU A 101 15.07 -1.22 8.72
N VAL A 102 15.62 -1.35 7.51
CA VAL A 102 14.90 -0.98 6.28
C VAL A 102 14.97 -2.13 5.29
N HIS A 103 13.80 -2.59 4.85
CA HIS A 103 13.66 -3.70 3.91
C HIS A 103 13.02 -3.21 2.61
N ALA A 104 13.50 -3.78 1.50
CA ALA A 104 12.98 -3.51 0.17
C ALA A 104 12.05 -4.63 -0.28
N VAL A 105 10.95 -4.27 -0.89
CA VAL A 105 10.07 -5.18 -1.65
C VAL A 105 10.03 -4.68 -3.09
N VAL A 106 10.71 -5.40 -3.98
CA VAL A 106 10.72 -5.08 -5.41
C VAL A 106 9.50 -5.71 -6.06
N GLY A 107 8.53 -4.91 -6.45
CA GLY A 107 7.30 -5.42 -7.06
C GLY A 107 6.16 -4.41 -7.11
N ASN A 108 5.16 -4.75 -7.90
CA ASN A 108 3.93 -3.98 -8.02
C ASN A 108 3.04 -4.20 -6.80
N VAL A 109 2.60 -3.11 -6.15
CA VAL A 109 1.72 -3.19 -4.98
C VAL A 109 0.43 -3.97 -5.27
N LEU A 110 -0.09 -3.91 -6.50
CA LEU A 110 -1.29 -4.62 -6.93
C LEU A 110 -1.12 -6.15 -7.01
N ALA A 111 0.12 -6.64 -7.24
CA ALA A 111 0.38 -8.03 -7.56
C ALA A 111 1.39 -8.72 -6.63
N ASP A 112 2.37 -7.99 -6.12
CA ASP A 112 3.57 -8.60 -5.49
C ASP A 112 3.68 -8.29 -3.99
N VAL A 113 2.93 -7.31 -3.47
CA VAL A 113 2.97 -6.93 -2.05
C VAL A 113 1.79 -7.56 -1.31
N GLY A 114 2.05 -8.59 -0.52
CA GLY A 114 1.01 -9.27 0.29
C GLY A 114 0.42 -8.35 1.37
N LEU A 115 -0.84 -8.59 1.73
CA LEU A 115 -1.53 -7.80 2.75
C LEU A 115 -0.93 -7.93 4.16
N GLY A 116 -0.13 -8.97 4.42
CA GLY A 116 0.63 -9.11 5.65
C GLY A 116 1.59 -7.95 5.90
N TYR A 117 2.15 -7.31 4.85
CA TYR A 117 2.96 -6.09 5.01
C TYR A 117 2.14 -4.91 5.52
N PHE A 118 0.90 -4.77 5.04
CA PHE A 118 -0.02 -3.74 5.52
C PHE A 118 -0.43 -4.02 6.98
N ARG A 119 -0.74 -5.27 7.30
CA ARG A 119 -1.11 -5.69 8.67
C ARG A 119 0.04 -5.53 9.66
N TRP A 120 1.27 -5.81 9.24
CA TRP A 120 2.50 -5.63 10.02
C TRP A 120 2.75 -4.16 10.38
N ALA A 121 2.51 -3.23 9.48
CA ALA A 121 2.78 -1.81 9.67
C ALA A 121 1.86 -1.20 10.74
N ASP A 122 2.37 -0.25 11.52
CA ASP A 122 1.56 0.59 12.41
C ASP A 122 0.84 1.69 11.61
N ALA A 123 1.43 2.11 10.48
CA ALA A 123 0.80 2.97 9.49
C ALA A 123 1.44 2.77 8.12
N VAL A 124 0.70 3.16 7.07
CA VAL A 124 1.14 3.11 5.67
C VAL A 124 1.31 4.52 5.12
N ILE A 125 2.35 4.76 4.33
CA ILE A 125 2.51 6.00 3.55
C ILE A 125 2.45 5.67 2.07
N GLY A 126 1.52 6.31 1.37
CA GLY A 126 1.38 6.23 -0.09
C GLY A 126 2.12 7.39 -0.78
N ALA A 127 3.08 7.05 -1.64
CA ALA A 127 3.80 7.98 -2.51
C ALA A 127 3.60 7.57 -3.97
N LEU A 128 2.33 7.48 -4.36
CA LEU A 128 1.85 6.87 -5.59
C LEU A 128 1.56 7.92 -6.67
N ASP A 129 1.69 7.53 -7.91
CA ASP A 129 1.44 8.37 -9.10
C ASP A 129 0.13 8.03 -9.84
N ASN A 130 -0.56 6.97 -9.45
CA ASN A 130 -1.79 6.54 -10.11
C ASN A 130 -2.93 6.23 -9.14
N ARG A 131 -4.17 6.35 -9.64
CA ARG A 131 -5.39 6.13 -8.84
C ARG A 131 -5.65 4.66 -8.51
N GLU A 132 -5.29 3.77 -9.41
CA GLU A 132 -5.55 2.34 -9.24
C GLU A 132 -4.79 1.77 -8.04
N ALA A 133 -3.51 2.12 -7.92
CA ALA A 133 -2.70 1.76 -6.76
C ALA A 133 -3.25 2.39 -5.47
N ARG A 134 -3.75 3.65 -5.51
CA ARG A 134 -4.39 4.28 -4.34
C ARG A 134 -5.66 3.57 -3.89
N VAL A 135 -6.51 3.16 -4.81
CA VAL A 135 -7.72 2.36 -4.51
C VAL A 135 -7.34 1.03 -3.88
N PHE A 136 -6.32 0.36 -4.41
CA PHE A 136 -5.82 -0.88 -3.82
C PHE A 136 -5.27 -0.66 -2.40
N VAL A 137 -4.39 0.34 -2.19
CA VAL A 137 -3.84 0.66 -0.87
C VAL A 137 -4.96 1.01 0.12
N ASN A 138 -5.97 1.76 -0.33
CA ASN A 138 -7.15 2.09 0.47
C ASN A 138 -7.87 0.82 0.94
N SER A 139 -8.19 -0.08 0.02
CA SER A 139 -8.86 -1.34 0.33
C SER A 139 -8.01 -2.25 1.22
N ALA A 140 -6.70 -2.32 0.98
CA ALA A 140 -5.76 -3.09 1.79
C ALA A 140 -5.70 -2.57 3.23
N CYS A 141 -5.55 -1.24 3.40
CA CYS A 141 -5.53 -0.60 4.72
C CYS A 141 -6.86 -0.78 5.48
N ALA A 142 -8.01 -0.63 4.79
CA ALA A 142 -9.33 -0.84 5.38
C ALA A 142 -9.51 -2.30 5.85
N ARG A 143 -9.14 -3.28 5.04
CA ARG A 143 -9.25 -4.72 5.35
C ARG A 143 -8.43 -5.14 6.58
N VAL A 144 -7.28 -4.50 6.79
CA VAL A 144 -6.39 -4.82 7.92
C VAL A 144 -6.47 -3.79 9.07
N GLY A 145 -7.35 -2.80 8.97
CA GLY A 145 -7.59 -1.79 10.01
C GLY A 145 -6.36 -0.89 10.26
N ARG A 146 -5.67 -0.45 9.21
CA ARG A 146 -4.48 0.41 9.32
C ARG A 146 -4.72 1.81 8.77
N PRO A 147 -4.25 2.86 9.48
CA PRO A 147 -4.27 4.21 8.95
C PRO A 147 -3.25 4.35 7.82
N TRP A 148 -3.55 5.23 6.87
CA TRP A 148 -2.59 5.57 5.84
C TRP A 148 -2.62 7.04 5.46
N PHE A 149 -1.48 7.53 5.01
CA PHE A 149 -1.26 8.91 4.63
C PHE A 149 -0.85 8.94 3.16
N ASP A 150 -1.76 9.45 2.32
CA ASP A 150 -1.54 9.58 0.89
C ASP A 150 -0.95 10.94 0.54
N GLY A 151 0.02 10.97 -0.36
CA GLY A 151 0.56 12.18 -0.97
C GLY A 151 0.39 12.18 -2.47
N GLY A 152 0.08 13.34 -3.01
CA GLY A 152 0.03 13.59 -4.45
C GLY A 152 0.76 14.89 -4.78
N ILE A 153 1.50 14.89 -5.88
CA ILE A 153 2.26 16.07 -6.34
C ILE A 153 2.11 16.25 -7.84
N GLU A 154 1.98 17.48 -8.26
CA GLU A 154 1.94 17.87 -9.67
C GLU A 154 2.55 19.27 -9.83
N VAL A 155 3.64 19.38 -10.60
CA VAL A 155 4.39 20.61 -10.83
C VAL A 155 4.77 21.31 -9.51
N LEU A 156 4.07 22.39 -9.13
CA LEU A 156 4.25 23.13 -7.88
C LEU A 156 3.08 22.94 -6.89
N GLN A 157 2.16 22.05 -7.19
CA GLN A 157 1.00 21.76 -6.35
C GLN A 157 1.12 20.40 -5.70
N GLY A 158 0.46 20.24 -4.55
CA GLY A 158 0.44 18.96 -3.88
C GLY A 158 -0.70 18.82 -2.87
N VAL A 159 -0.94 17.59 -2.46
CA VAL A 159 -1.97 17.25 -1.47
C VAL A 159 -1.46 16.17 -0.53
N VAL A 160 -1.79 16.33 0.75
CA VAL A 160 -1.65 15.27 1.75
C VAL A 160 -3.04 14.91 2.26
N ARG A 161 -3.34 13.62 2.36
CA ARG A 161 -4.62 13.10 2.87
C ARG A 161 -4.35 12.01 3.89
N GLY A 162 -5.06 12.04 5.00
CA GLY A 162 -4.99 10.98 6.01
C GLY A 162 -6.29 10.20 6.08
N PHE A 163 -6.20 8.87 6.20
CA PHE A 163 -7.34 7.97 6.22
C PHE A 163 -7.19 6.90 7.30
N ALA A 164 -8.27 6.63 8.02
CA ALA A 164 -8.36 5.57 9.02
C ALA A 164 -9.77 4.94 9.01
N PRO A 165 -10.18 4.25 7.93
CA PRO A 165 -11.45 3.55 7.91
C PRO A 165 -11.46 2.44 8.97
N PRO A 166 -12.63 2.12 9.57
CA PRO A 166 -13.96 2.68 9.26
C PRO A 166 -14.25 4.03 9.91
N ALA A 167 -13.41 4.52 10.83
CA ALA A 167 -13.69 5.66 11.69
C ALA A 167 -13.72 7.01 10.93
N THR A 168 -13.00 7.13 9.81
CA THR A 168 -12.94 8.35 9.02
C THR A 168 -13.27 8.07 7.56
N ALA A 169 -13.60 9.11 6.78
CA ALA A 169 -13.66 8.98 5.33
C ALA A 169 -12.38 8.31 4.80
N CYS A 170 -12.50 7.47 3.79
CA CYS A 170 -11.39 6.79 3.11
C CYS A 170 -11.09 7.46 1.76
N TYR A 171 -10.07 6.97 1.03
CA TYR A 171 -9.71 7.52 -0.27
C TYR A 171 -10.88 7.46 -1.27
N GLU A 172 -11.61 6.36 -1.32
CA GLU A 172 -12.74 6.20 -2.24
C GLU A 172 -13.89 7.15 -1.93
N CYS A 173 -14.06 7.55 -0.67
CA CYS A 173 -15.00 8.62 -0.29
C CYS A 173 -14.63 9.99 -0.88
N THR A 174 -13.37 10.21 -1.26
CA THR A 174 -12.92 11.46 -1.88
C THR A 174 -13.06 11.48 -3.40
N MET A 175 -13.40 10.35 -4.01
CA MET A 175 -13.49 10.20 -5.46
C MET A 175 -14.82 10.75 -5.98
N SER A 176 -14.72 11.59 -7.03
CA SER A 176 -15.87 12.08 -7.77
C SER A 176 -16.40 11.02 -8.74
N SER A 177 -17.60 11.24 -9.29
CA SER A 177 -18.15 10.41 -10.36
C SER A 177 -17.23 10.36 -11.60
N VAL A 178 -16.53 11.45 -11.88
CA VAL A 178 -15.54 11.53 -12.97
C VAL A 178 -14.33 10.64 -12.68
N ASP A 179 -13.85 10.61 -11.44
CA ASP A 179 -12.74 9.75 -11.03
C ASP A 179 -13.11 8.27 -11.18
N TRP A 180 -14.32 7.89 -10.76
CA TRP A 180 -14.86 6.55 -10.95
C TRP A 180 -15.03 6.20 -12.42
N GLU A 181 -15.53 7.13 -13.25
CA GLU A 181 -15.66 6.92 -14.68
C GLU A 181 -14.30 6.68 -15.35
N LEU A 182 -13.28 7.47 -15.00
CA LEU A 182 -11.92 7.29 -15.50
C LEU A 182 -11.31 5.95 -15.05
N LEU A 183 -11.52 5.56 -13.80
CA LEU A 183 -11.06 4.27 -13.29
C LEU A 183 -11.76 3.11 -14.00
N ASN A 184 -13.09 3.19 -14.16
CA ASN A 184 -13.89 2.18 -14.85
C ASN A 184 -13.56 2.11 -16.36
N ARG A 185 -13.32 3.23 -17.01
CA ARG A 185 -12.80 3.24 -18.40
C ARG A 185 -11.46 2.51 -18.49
N ARG A 186 -10.52 2.75 -17.55
CA ARG A 186 -9.28 1.99 -17.50
C ARG A 186 -9.52 0.49 -17.26
N ARG A 187 -10.44 0.12 -16.36
CA ARG A 187 -10.82 -1.28 -16.12
C ARG A 187 -11.54 -1.93 -17.31
N SER A 188 -12.33 -1.18 -18.08
CA SER A 188 -13.01 -1.65 -19.29
C SER A 188 -12.13 -1.61 -20.53
N CYS A 189 -11.01 -0.85 -20.51
CA CYS A 189 -10.02 -0.91 -21.58
C CYS A 189 -9.36 -2.29 -21.62
N SER A 190 -8.98 -2.70 -22.79
CA SER A 190 -8.15 -3.87 -22.96
C SER A 190 -6.88 -3.78 -22.10
N LEU A 191 -6.37 -4.90 -21.61
CA LEU A 191 -5.15 -4.91 -20.79
C LEU A 191 -3.95 -4.30 -21.52
N LEU A 192 -3.93 -4.35 -22.88
CA LEU A 192 -2.91 -3.66 -23.71
C LEU A 192 -3.06 -2.14 -23.63
N ALA A 193 -4.29 -1.62 -23.75
CA ALA A 193 -4.55 -0.19 -23.65
C ALA A 193 -4.24 0.37 -22.25
N ARG A 194 -4.52 -0.39 -21.18
CA ARG A 194 -4.14 -0.02 -19.81
C ARG A 194 -2.65 0.23 -19.67
N ARG A 195 -1.82 -0.64 -20.28
CA ARG A 195 -0.35 -0.52 -20.24
C ARG A 195 0.16 0.68 -21.04
N ALA A 196 -0.43 0.95 -22.19
CA ALA A 196 -0.07 2.11 -23.01
C ALA A 196 -0.34 3.44 -22.27
N LEU A 197 -1.37 3.49 -21.41
CA LEU A 197 -1.74 4.67 -20.63
C LEU A 197 -0.88 4.84 -19.34
N ALA A 198 -0.17 3.80 -18.91
CA ALA A 198 0.61 3.82 -17.67
C ALA A 198 1.96 4.55 -17.79
N HIS A 199 2.40 4.94 -18.99
CA HIS A 199 3.74 5.47 -19.24
C HIS A 199 3.89 7.01 -19.18
N HIS A 200 2.87 7.75 -18.78
CA HIS A 200 2.99 9.21 -18.63
C HIS A 200 3.12 9.59 -17.16
N GLY A 201 4.37 9.67 -16.66
CA GLY A 201 4.65 10.20 -15.33
C GLY A 201 4.19 11.65 -15.21
N THR A 202 3.59 12.01 -14.07
CA THR A 202 3.20 13.39 -13.77
C THR A 202 4.45 14.26 -13.61
N PRO A 203 4.56 15.42 -14.29
CA PRO A 203 5.65 16.35 -14.05
C PRO A 203 5.71 16.79 -12.60
N THR A 204 6.89 16.68 -11.99
CA THR A 204 7.06 16.97 -10.57
C THR A 204 8.38 17.70 -10.32
N THR A 205 8.41 18.53 -9.28
CA THR A 205 9.62 19.19 -8.81
C THR A 205 10.12 18.58 -7.50
N PRO A 206 11.44 18.59 -7.23
CA PRO A 206 11.98 18.12 -5.96
C PRO A 206 11.47 18.96 -4.77
N THR A 207 11.26 20.25 -4.99
CA THR A 207 10.78 21.18 -3.95
C THR A 207 9.37 20.85 -3.49
N THR A 208 8.45 20.60 -4.41
CA THR A 208 7.08 20.17 -4.05
C THR A 208 7.08 18.79 -3.40
N ALA A 209 7.92 17.86 -3.89
CA ALA A 209 8.08 16.54 -3.26
C ALA A 209 8.55 16.66 -1.80
N SER A 210 9.54 17.55 -1.53
CA SER A 210 10.04 17.79 -0.17
C SER A 210 8.97 18.36 0.76
N VAL A 211 8.16 19.34 0.31
CA VAL A 211 7.08 19.94 1.13
C VAL A 211 6.02 18.89 1.48
N ILE A 212 5.53 18.18 0.47
CA ILE A 212 4.43 17.22 0.65
C ILE A 212 4.88 16.04 1.49
N ALA A 213 6.07 15.47 1.25
CA ALA A 213 6.62 14.39 2.05
C ALA A 213 6.83 14.80 3.52
N ALA A 214 7.30 16.03 3.76
CA ALA A 214 7.48 16.54 5.11
C ALA A 214 6.14 16.58 5.87
N ILE A 215 5.08 17.06 5.21
CA ILE A 215 3.74 17.09 5.81
C ILE A 215 3.20 15.68 6.03
N GLN A 216 3.34 14.74 5.07
CA GLN A 216 2.92 13.35 5.26
C GLN A 216 3.57 12.72 6.50
N VAL A 217 4.90 12.86 6.63
CA VAL A 217 5.64 12.29 7.76
C VAL A 217 5.29 13.01 9.06
N GLN A 218 5.07 14.32 9.04
CA GLN A 218 4.63 15.07 10.21
C GLN A 218 3.26 14.60 10.70
N GLU A 219 2.31 14.35 9.80
CA GLU A 219 0.99 13.84 10.15
C GLU A 219 1.04 12.41 10.70
N LEU A 220 1.91 11.55 10.14
CA LEU A 220 2.22 10.25 10.72
C LEU A 220 2.75 10.38 12.16
N VAL A 221 3.76 11.24 12.38
CA VAL A 221 4.35 11.45 13.70
C VAL A 221 3.31 11.95 14.70
N LYS A 222 2.46 12.90 14.32
CA LYS A 222 1.35 13.37 15.16
C LYS A 222 0.41 12.23 15.52
N HIS A 223 0.01 11.41 14.55
CA HIS A 223 -0.85 10.26 14.78
C HIS A 223 -0.23 9.27 15.77
N LEU A 224 1.02 8.88 15.57
CA LEU A 224 1.74 7.96 16.44
C LEU A 224 1.83 8.47 17.91
N HIS A 225 1.98 9.77 18.10
CA HIS A 225 2.02 10.40 19.41
C HIS A 225 0.63 10.74 20.00
N GLY A 226 -0.45 10.21 19.40
CA GLY A 226 -1.83 10.47 19.86
C GLY A 226 -2.28 11.92 19.72
N ARG A 227 -1.63 12.69 18.84
CA ARG A 227 -1.99 14.08 18.56
C ARG A 227 -2.99 14.14 17.40
N GLU A 228 -3.73 15.24 17.31
CA GLU A 228 -4.66 15.46 16.19
C GLU A 228 -3.89 15.47 14.86
N ALA A 229 -4.19 14.50 14.00
CA ALA A 229 -3.65 14.33 12.66
C ALA A 229 -4.73 14.53 11.59
N LEU A 230 -4.32 14.58 10.32
CA LEU A 230 -5.22 14.79 9.16
C LEU A 230 -6.11 13.57 8.83
N LEU A 231 -6.56 12.79 9.82
CA LEU A 231 -7.41 11.63 9.54
C LEU A 231 -8.82 12.08 9.12
N GLY A 232 -9.30 11.60 7.95
CA GLY A 232 -10.54 12.03 7.31
C GLY A 232 -10.47 13.44 6.71
N ARG A 233 -9.26 13.99 6.58
CA ARG A 233 -9.01 15.34 6.08
C ARG A 233 -7.88 15.36 5.06
N GLY A 234 -7.81 16.47 4.32
CA GLY A 234 -6.72 16.76 3.40
C GLY A 234 -6.13 18.13 3.64
N PHE A 235 -4.86 18.28 3.28
CA PHE A 235 -4.15 19.54 3.18
C PHE A 235 -3.74 19.72 1.72
N VAL A 236 -4.14 20.83 1.12
CA VAL A 236 -3.79 21.20 -0.25
C VAL A 236 -2.77 22.33 -0.21
N PHE A 237 -1.69 22.15 -0.97
CA PHE A 237 -0.60 23.10 -1.13
C PHE A 237 -0.55 23.61 -2.58
N ASP A 238 -0.56 24.91 -2.74
CA ASP A 238 -0.35 25.60 -4.01
C ASP A 238 0.92 26.46 -3.90
N GLY A 239 2.03 25.91 -4.40
CA GLY A 239 3.32 26.56 -4.36
C GLY A 239 3.48 27.70 -5.37
N GLU A 240 2.62 27.78 -6.39
CA GLU A 240 2.62 28.87 -7.36
C GLU A 240 2.07 30.16 -6.74
N ASN A 241 1.00 30.05 -5.95
CA ASN A 241 0.33 31.17 -5.31
C ASN A 241 0.68 31.33 -3.83
N HIS A 242 1.62 30.52 -3.29
CA HIS A 242 2.01 30.52 -1.87
C HIS A 242 0.81 30.35 -0.93
N SER A 243 -0.15 29.52 -1.30
CA SER A 243 -1.37 29.27 -0.52
C SER A 243 -1.51 27.82 -0.10
N SER A 244 -2.27 27.62 0.97
CA SER A 244 -2.64 26.27 1.42
C SER A 244 -3.99 26.31 2.13
N TYR A 245 -4.72 25.20 2.07
CA TYR A 245 -6.00 25.06 2.76
C TYR A 245 -6.29 23.63 3.15
N GLY A 246 -7.13 23.48 4.19
CA GLY A 246 -7.63 22.19 4.64
C GLY A 246 -8.93 21.80 3.93
N VAL A 247 -9.11 20.49 3.73
CA VAL A 247 -10.35 19.91 3.20
C VAL A 247 -10.86 18.88 4.19
N GLN A 248 -12.16 18.92 4.50
CA GLN A 248 -12.83 17.90 5.30
C GLN A 248 -13.55 16.92 4.37
N TYR A 249 -13.26 15.63 4.52
CA TYR A 249 -13.94 14.58 3.76
C TYR A 249 -15.11 14.00 4.57
N ARG A 250 -16.16 13.61 3.88
CA ARG A 250 -17.32 12.93 4.46
C ARG A 250 -17.32 11.46 4.03
N ILE A 251 -17.76 10.59 4.91
CA ILE A 251 -18.01 9.18 4.57
C ILE A 251 -19.13 9.13 3.52
N ALA A 252 -18.85 8.48 2.40
CA ALA A 252 -19.86 8.25 1.36
C ALA A 252 -20.80 7.11 1.83
N PRO A 253 -22.14 7.29 1.75
CA PRO A 253 -23.10 6.32 2.29
C PRO A 253 -22.93 4.89 1.74
N ASP A 254 -22.57 4.78 0.47
CA ASP A 254 -22.42 3.48 -0.23
C ASP A 254 -20.99 2.96 -0.28
N CYS A 255 -20.08 3.54 0.49
CA CYS A 255 -18.68 3.12 0.48
C CYS A 255 -18.50 1.83 1.30
N PRO A 256 -17.95 0.74 0.71
CA PRO A 256 -17.88 -0.57 1.35
C PRO A 256 -16.82 -0.68 2.46
N TRP A 257 -16.00 0.35 2.68
CA TRP A 257 -14.84 0.30 3.59
C TRP A 257 -15.11 0.83 5.00
N HIS A 258 -16.41 1.04 5.37
CA HIS A 258 -16.78 1.60 6.67
C HIS A 258 -17.47 0.61 7.60
N ASP A 259 -17.55 -0.66 7.19
CA ASP A 259 -17.90 -1.76 8.08
C ASP A 259 -16.68 -2.24 8.88
N ALA A 260 -16.93 -2.95 9.97
CA ALA A 260 -15.87 -3.53 10.77
C ALA A 260 -15.06 -4.54 9.93
N ALA A 261 -13.73 -4.42 9.94
CA ALA A 261 -12.88 -5.37 9.25
C ALA A 261 -13.07 -6.78 9.82
N PRO A 262 -13.17 -7.82 8.96
CA PRO A 262 -13.30 -9.19 9.42
C PRO A 262 -12.04 -9.62 10.20
N PRO A 263 -12.17 -10.55 11.16
CA PRO A 263 -11.03 -11.04 11.92
C PRO A 263 -9.99 -11.71 11.00
N ILE A 264 -8.71 -11.47 11.28
CA ILE A 264 -7.60 -12.05 10.54
C ILE A 264 -6.71 -12.82 11.51
N GLU A 265 -6.54 -14.09 11.25
CA GLU A 265 -5.67 -15.00 11.98
C GLU A 265 -4.33 -15.20 11.22
N SER A 266 -3.25 -15.38 11.94
CA SER A 266 -1.99 -15.84 11.35
C SER A 266 -2.09 -17.33 11.06
N ALA A 267 -1.75 -17.74 9.85
CA ALA A 267 -1.83 -19.13 9.40
C ALA A 267 -0.47 -19.60 8.85
N PRO A 268 0.56 -19.72 9.71
CA PRO A 268 1.92 -20.03 9.29
C PRO A 268 2.08 -21.40 8.64
N GLN A 269 1.10 -22.30 8.82
CA GLN A 269 1.02 -23.61 8.16
C GLN A 269 0.69 -23.50 6.66
N PHE A 270 0.16 -22.37 6.19
CA PHE A 270 -0.16 -22.14 4.78
C PHE A 270 0.92 -21.27 4.13
N SER A 271 1.72 -21.89 3.29
CA SER A 271 2.80 -21.21 2.55
C SER A 271 2.45 -21.05 1.07
N SER A 272 3.34 -20.47 0.31
CA SER A 272 3.21 -20.35 -1.15
C SER A 272 3.07 -21.72 -1.87
N ALA A 273 3.55 -22.81 -1.26
CA ALA A 273 3.43 -24.18 -1.76
C ALA A 273 2.11 -24.87 -1.38
N THR A 274 1.31 -24.27 -0.51
CA THR A 274 0.02 -24.83 -0.08
C THR A 274 -1.01 -24.69 -1.21
N ARG A 275 -1.78 -25.74 -1.49
CA ARG A 275 -2.89 -25.69 -2.45
C ARG A 275 -4.07 -24.89 -1.87
N LEU A 276 -4.72 -24.10 -2.70
CA LEU A 276 -5.91 -23.34 -2.31
C LEU A 276 -7.04 -24.26 -1.80
N GLY A 277 -7.13 -25.49 -2.31
CA GLY A 277 -8.07 -26.50 -1.81
C GLY A 277 -7.85 -26.89 -0.34
N VAL A 278 -6.60 -26.94 0.13
CA VAL A 278 -6.29 -27.20 1.55
C VAL A 278 -6.75 -26.04 2.42
N ILE A 279 -6.57 -24.80 1.95
CA ILE A 279 -7.06 -23.59 2.63
C ILE A 279 -8.60 -23.60 2.64
N TRP A 280 -9.22 -23.98 1.52
CA TRP A 280 -10.67 -24.14 1.40
C TRP A 280 -11.23 -25.14 2.43
N GLU A 281 -10.63 -26.32 2.54
CA GLU A 281 -11.08 -27.38 3.48
C GLU A 281 -10.98 -26.89 4.93
N GLU A 282 -9.89 -26.24 5.31
CA GLU A 282 -9.74 -25.66 6.65
C GLU A 282 -10.77 -24.55 6.91
N ALA A 283 -10.99 -23.66 5.93
CA ALA A 283 -12.01 -22.64 6.03
C ALA A 283 -13.42 -23.21 6.21
N ALA A 284 -13.74 -24.23 5.40
CA ALA A 284 -15.03 -24.94 5.50
C ALA A 284 -15.20 -25.63 6.85
N ARG A 285 -14.14 -26.23 7.38
CA ARG A 285 -14.15 -26.85 8.72
C ARG A 285 -14.42 -25.82 9.82
N ARG A 286 -13.75 -24.65 9.75
CA ARG A 286 -13.86 -23.58 10.76
C ARG A 286 -15.22 -22.89 10.74
N LEU A 287 -15.79 -22.66 9.56
CA LEU A 287 -17.08 -21.99 9.38
C LEU A 287 -18.27 -22.96 9.32
N GLY A 288 -18.03 -24.29 9.39
CA GLY A 288 -19.06 -25.32 9.26
C GLY A 288 -19.67 -25.41 7.85
N GLY A 289 -18.90 -25.06 6.83
CA GLY A 289 -19.21 -24.94 5.40
C GLY A 289 -18.55 -23.70 4.81
N LEU A 290 -18.47 -23.60 3.48
CA LEU A 290 -17.86 -22.45 2.80
C LEU A 290 -18.61 -22.16 1.49
N ASP A 291 -18.94 -20.88 1.27
CA ASP A 291 -19.54 -20.42 0.02
C ASP A 291 -18.45 -19.99 -0.98
N ALA A 292 -17.41 -19.32 -0.47
CA ALA A 292 -16.32 -18.82 -1.27
C ALA A 292 -15.02 -18.65 -0.47
N LEU A 293 -13.90 -18.72 -1.20
CA LEU A 293 -12.61 -18.24 -0.75
C LEU A 293 -12.31 -16.93 -1.52
N ASP A 294 -12.38 -15.79 -0.83
CA ASP A 294 -12.23 -14.48 -1.43
C ASP A 294 -10.76 -14.03 -1.37
N LEU A 295 -10.28 -13.43 -2.46
CA LEU A 295 -8.92 -12.94 -2.62
C LEU A 295 -8.87 -11.42 -2.45
N ALA A 296 -7.72 -10.90 -2.07
CA ALA A 296 -7.49 -9.46 -1.97
C ALA A 296 -7.42 -8.76 -3.34
N ARG A 297 -7.15 -9.53 -4.39
CA ARG A 297 -6.86 -9.04 -5.75
C ARG A 297 -7.58 -9.85 -6.80
N GLU A 298 -7.79 -9.25 -7.96
CA GLU A 298 -8.36 -9.93 -9.12
C GLU A 298 -7.29 -10.74 -9.86
N LEU A 299 -7.61 -11.98 -10.19
CA LEU A 299 -6.80 -12.82 -11.07
C LEU A 299 -7.47 -12.91 -12.45
N VAL A 300 -6.67 -12.93 -13.50
CA VAL A 300 -7.13 -13.32 -14.83
C VAL A 300 -7.20 -14.83 -14.89
N GLU A 301 -8.40 -15.41 -14.84
CA GLU A 301 -8.62 -16.84 -14.95
C GLU A 301 -8.29 -17.35 -16.35
N ARG A 302 -8.80 -16.65 -17.36
CA ARG A 302 -8.61 -17.02 -18.77
C ARG A 302 -8.71 -15.81 -19.69
N LEU A 303 -8.24 -16.01 -20.90
CA LEU A 303 -8.34 -15.08 -22.02
C LEU A 303 -9.20 -15.71 -23.12
N ASP A 304 -10.27 -15.04 -23.51
CA ASP A 304 -11.21 -15.50 -24.52
C ASP A 304 -11.04 -14.66 -25.81
N CYS A 305 -10.75 -15.30 -26.95
CA CYS A 305 -10.66 -14.59 -28.23
C CYS A 305 -12.06 -14.34 -28.81
N PRO A 306 -12.46 -13.07 -29.00
CA PRO A 306 -13.78 -12.76 -29.54
C PRO A 306 -13.94 -13.10 -31.05
N ALA A 307 -12.82 -13.25 -31.75
CA ALA A 307 -12.85 -13.50 -33.21
C ALA A 307 -12.90 -14.99 -33.58
N CYS A 308 -12.16 -15.86 -32.90
CA CYS A 308 -12.07 -17.27 -33.25
C CYS A 308 -12.50 -18.24 -32.15
N GLY A 309 -12.93 -17.72 -30.99
CA GLY A 309 -13.40 -18.54 -29.89
C GLY A 309 -12.29 -19.29 -29.13
N HIS A 310 -11.00 -19.04 -29.43
CA HIS A 310 -9.89 -19.63 -28.71
C HIS A 310 -9.92 -19.18 -27.24
N ARG A 311 -9.64 -20.12 -26.32
CA ARG A 311 -9.60 -19.90 -24.90
C ARG A 311 -8.26 -20.35 -24.34
N ALA A 312 -7.59 -19.48 -23.58
CA ALA A 312 -6.34 -19.76 -22.90
C ALA A 312 -6.49 -19.54 -21.39
N SER A 313 -6.17 -20.54 -20.58
CA SER A 313 -6.06 -20.39 -19.13
C SER A 313 -4.79 -19.62 -18.79
N VAL A 314 -4.87 -18.64 -17.89
CA VAL A 314 -3.76 -17.74 -17.52
C VAL A 314 -3.44 -17.83 -16.05
N LEU A 315 -4.45 -17.74 -15.18
CA LEU A 315 -4.39 -17.95 -13.72
C LEU A 315 -3.31 -17.10 -13.03
N GLN A 316 -3.28 -15.80 -13.29
CA GLN A 316 -2.32 -14.87 -12.69
C GLN A 316 -2.92 -13.46 -12.53
N PRO A 317 -2.36 -12.61 -11.65
CA PRO A 317 -2.76 -11.21 -11.55
C PRO A 317 -2.70 -10.48 -12.90
N ALA A 318 -3.63 -9.56 -13.12
CA ALA A 318 -3.73 -8.83 -14.40
C ALA A 318 -2.42 -8.11 -14.77
N GLU A 319 -1.72 -7.60 -13.77
CA GLU A 319 -0.44 -6.88 -13.90
C GLU A 319 0.69 -7.79 -14.38
N LYS A 320 0.59 -9.10 -14.14
CA LYS A 320 1.59 -10.12 -14.55
C LYS A 320 1.31 -10.70 -15.95
N VAL A 321 0.11 -10.52 -16.50
CA VAL A 321 -0.22 -11.01 -17.85
C VAL A 321 0.59 -10.26 -18.88
N ARG A 322 1.49 -10.92 -19.62
CA ARG A 322 2.35 -10.27 -20.61
C ARG A 322 1.55 -9.81 -21.85
N ALA A 323 2.05 -8.77 -22.52
CA ALA A 323 1.39 -8.20 -23.71
C ALA A 323 1.23 -9.22 -24.86
N ASP A 324 2.21 -10.13 -25.01
CA ASP A 324 2.15 -11.19 -26.01
C ASP A 324 1.06 -12.22 -25.74
N GLN A 325 0.76 -12.49 -24.45
CA GLN A 325 -0.33 -13.38 -24.01
C GLN A 325 -1.73 -12.81 -24.33
N LEU A 326 -1.85 -11.47 -24.38
CA LEU A 326 -3.13 -10.80 -24.67
C LEU A 326 -3.54 -10.91 -26.14
N LEU A 327 -2.65 -11.35 -27.01
CA LEU A 327 -2.94 -11.57 -28.42
C LEU A 327 -3.21 -13.05 -28.71
N CYS A 328 -4.36 -13.33 -29.31
CA CYS A 328 -4.71 -14.70 -29.69
C CYS A 328 -3.60 -15.35 -30.54
N PRO A 329 -3.11 -16.54 -30.17
CA PRO A 329 -2.06 -17.23 -30.92
C PRO A 329 -2.51 -17.63 -32.34
N HIS A 330 -3.82 -17.78 -32.59
CA HIS A 330 -4.37 -18.22 -33.86
C HIS A 330 -4.65 -17.08 -34.82
N CYS A 331 -5.26 -15.98 -34.37
CA CYS A 331 -5.70 -14.89 -35.25
C CYS A 331 -5.16 -13.52 -34.90
N ARG A 332 -4.31 -13.42 -33.87
CA ARG A 332 -3.68 -12.18 -33.39
C ARG A 332 -4.66 -11.10 -32.89
N THR A 333 -5.95 -11.42 -32.82
CA THR A 333 -6.94 -10.52 -32.23
C THR A 333 -6.69 -10.45 -30.71
N GLU A 334 -6.89 -9.29 -30.10
CA GLU A 334 -6.80 -9.13 -28.66
C GLU A 334 -7.89 -9.94 -27.96
N CYS A 335 -7.48 -10.69 -26.94
CA CYS A 335 -8.37 -11.53 -26.13
C CYS A 335 -8.98 -10.72 -24.98
N ALA A 336 -10.22 -11.04 -24.64
CA ALA A 336 -10.91 -10.48 -23.49
C ALA A 336 -10.58 -11.28 -22.23
N PRO A 337 -10.18 -10.63 -21.11
CA PRO A 337 -9.91 -11.31 -19.87
C PRO A 337 -11.19 -11.66 -19.11
N THR A 338 -11.23 -12.85 -18.51
CA THR A 338 -12.21 -13.21 -17.48
C THR A 338 -11.51 -13.10 -16.11
N PHE A 339 -12.04 -12.26 -15.24
CA PHE A 339 -11.50 -12.04 -13.90
C PHE A 339 -12.19 -12.89 -12.85
N VAL A 340 -11.43 -13.27 -11.82
CA VAL A 340 -11.92 -13.97 -10.62
C VAL A 340 -11.26 -13.37 -9.39
N HIS A 341 -12.06 -13.11 -8.36
CA HIS A 341 -11.61 -12.67 -7.04
C HIS A 341 -12.25 -13.50 -5.91
N SER A 342 -13.21 -14.36 -6.28
CA SER A 342 -13.95 -15.21 -5.35
C SER A 342 -13.97 -16.62 -5.92
N ILE A 343 -13.32 -17.55 -5.23
CA ILE A 343 -13.17 -18.95 -5.65
C ILE A 343 -14.31 -19.73 -5.05
N ALA A 344 -15.15 -20.34 -5.87
CA ALA A 344 -16.27 -21.18 -5.44
C ALA A 344 -15.90 -22.66 -5.45
N THR A 345 -16.76 -23.49 -4.85
CA THR A 345 -16.63 -24.95 -4.90
C THR A 345 -16.58 -25.45 -6.36
N GLY A 346 -15.74 -26.45 -6.61
CA GLY A 346 -15.56 -27.00 -7.96
C GLY A 346 -14.69 -26.17 -8.90
N SER A 347 -14.18 -25.00 -8.47
CA SER A 347 -13.24 -24.23 -9.27
C SER A 347 -11.92 -24.98 -9.46
N GLY A 348 -11.38 -24.97 -10.68
CA GLY A 348 -10.05 -25.51 -10.99
C GLY A 348 -8.92 -24.83 -10.22
N LEU A 349 -9.14 -23.58 -9.77
CA LEU A 349 -8.20 -22.83 -8.94
C LEU A 349 -7.85 -23.54 -7.62
N LEU A 350 -8.77 -24.34 -7.07
CA LEU A 350 -8.53 -25.06 -5.82
C LEU A 350 -7.40 -26.09 -5.93
N ASN A 351 -7.06 -26.55 -7.14
CA ASN A 351 -5.97 -27.48 -7.39
C ASN A 351 -4.59 -26.80 -7.43
N LEU A 352 -4.57 -25.46 -7.58
CA LEU A 352 -3.33 -24.70 -7.65
C LEU A 352 -2.79 -24.41 -6.26
N THR A 353 -1.46 -24.31 -6.17
CA THR A 353 -0.79 -23.72 -5.01
C THR A 353 -1.01 -22.20 -5.00
N VAL A 354 -0.84 -21.60 -3.84
CA VAL A 354 -0.85 -20.13 -3.67
C VAL A 354 0.08 -19.45 -4.69
N ARG A 355 1.28 -20.02 -4.90
CA ARG A 355 2.26 -19.53 -5.88
C ARG A 355 1.77 -19.67 -7.32
N GLU A 356 1.24 -20.84 -7.70
CA GLU A 356 0.72 -21.08 -9.07
C GLU A 356 -0.48 -20.18 -9.39
N ALA A 357 -1.30 -19.84 -8.40
CA ALA A 357 -2.36 -18.85 -8.52
C ALA A 357 -1.83 -17.40 -8.59
N GLY A 358 -0.52 -17.19 -8.48
CA GLY A 358 0.13 -15.88 -8.57
C GLY A 358 -0.08 -14.99 -7.36
N LEU A 359 -0.56 -15.52 -6.24
CA LEU A 359 -0.69 -14.77 -4.99
C LEU A 359 0.70 -14.51 -4.38
N PRO A 360 0.97 -13.30 -3.87
CA PRO A 360 2.24 -12.97 -3.27
C PRO A 360 2.44 -13.66 -1.91
N PRO A 361 3.70 -13.79 -1.44
CA PRO A 361 3.98 -14.17 -0.07
C PRO A 361 3.31 -13.21 0.93
N TRP A 362 2.93 -13.74 2.09
CA TRP A 362 2.30 -12.95 3.16
C TRP A 362 0.97 -12.31 2.74
N ASP A 363 0.26 -12.91 1.77
CA ASP A 363 -1.07 -12.44 1.43
C ASP A 363 -2.12 -12.92 2.42
N ILE A 364 -3.31 -12.33 2.36
CA ILE A 364 -4.45 -12.74 3.17
C ILE A 364 -5.54 -13.23 2.24
N VAL A 365 -6.10 -14.39 2.57
CA VAL A 365 -7.28 -14.95 1.90
C VAL A 365 -8.42 -15.05 2.90
N TRP A 366 -9.66 -14.84 2.44
CA TRP A 366 -10.84 -14.85 3.32
C TRP A 366 -11.79 -16.00 2.95
N GLY A 367 -12.11 -16.84 3.94
CA GLY A 367 -13.22 -17.78 3.83
C GLY A 367 -14.53 -17.08 4.20
N ARG A 368 -15.55 -17.26 3.37
CA ARG A 368 -16.88 -16.66 3.57
C ARG A 368 -17.98 -17.72 3.55
N ARG A 369 -18.89 -17.63 4.54
CA ARG A 369 -20.13 -18.39 4.62
C ARG A 369 -21.26 -17.49 5.07
N GLY A 370 -22.17 -17.12 4.18
CA GLY A 370 -23.16 -16.10 4.44
C GLY A 370 -22.48 -14.80 4.85
N GLU A 371 -22.80 -14.29 6.03
CA GLU A 371 -22.17 -13.08 6.60
C GLU A 371 -20.92 -13.39 7.45
N ALA A 372 -20.65 -14.64 7.74
CA ALA A 372 -19.46 -15.03 8.48
C ALA A 372 -18.23 -15.00 7.58
N VAL A 373 -17.23 -14.20 7.94
CA VAL A 373 -15.98 -14.06 7.22
C VAL A 373 -14.81 -14.18 8.18
N ILE A 374 -13.78 -14.94 7.77
CA ILE A 374 -12.52 -15.04 8.50
C ILE A 374 -11.35 -14.96 7.52
N GLY A 375 -10.34 -14.17 7.84
CA GLY A 375 -9.12 -14.04 7.07
C GLY A 375 -7.98 -14.89 7.61
N TRP A 376 -7.17 -15.45 6.72
CA TRP A 376 -5.91 -16.13 7.05
C TRP A 376 -4.76 -15.42 6.39
N GLU A 377 -3.83 -14.93 7.21
CA GLU A 377 -2.54 -14.44 6.73
C GLU A 377 -1.63 -15.62 6.47
N LEU A 378 -1.29 -15.81 5.21
CA LEU A 378 -0.42 -16.88 4.73
C LEU A 378 1.04 -16.60 5.11
N SER A 379 1.88 -17.62 5.21
CA SER A 379 3.32 -17.44 5.38
C SER A 379 4.02 -17.20 4.03
N GLY A 380 5.21 -16.58 4.09
CA GLY A 380 6.13 -16.54 2.96
C GLY A 380 7.07 -17.76 2.95
N ASP A 381 7.81 -17.91 1.85
CA ASP A 381 8.83 -18.97 1.72
C ASP A 381 10.10 -18.66 2.52
N GLN A 382 10.28 -17.42 2.91
CA GLN A 382 11.35 -16.90 3.75
C GLN A 382 10.76 -16.28 5.01
N PRO A 383 11.51 -16.13 6.09
CA PRO A 383 11.06 -15.35 7.24
C PRO A 383 10.60 -13.95 6.81
N PHE A 384 9.62 -13.40 7.51
CA PHE A 384 9.17 -12.04 7.21
C PHE A 384 10.35 -11.07 7.31
N PRO A 385 10.59 -10.23 6.29
CA PRO A 385 11.83 -9.45 6.19
C PRO A 385 12.08 -8.54 7.39
N ALA A 386 11.04 -8.07 8.03
CA ALA A 386 11.12 -7.10 9.14
C ALA A 386 11.04 -7.76 10.54
N GLY A 387 11.43 -9.03 10.65
CA GLY A 387 11.53 -9.74 11.93
C GLY A 387 10.26 -10.50 12.36
N PRO A 388 10.37 -11.36 13.40
CA PRO A 388 9.31 -12.31 13.78
C PRO A 388 8.12 -11.70 14.51
N ASP A 389 8.17 -10.43 14.89
CA ASP A 389 7.11 -9.76 15.67
C ASP A 389 5.91 -9.41 14.80
N HIS A 390 5.24 -10.45 14.28
CA HIS A 390 3.95 -10.32 13.60
C HIS A 390 2.76 -10.13 14.56
N ALA A 391 3.01 -10.06 15.87
CA ALA A 391 1.92 -9.86 16.82
C ALA A 391 1.16 -8.58 16.47
N PHE A 392 -0.08 -8.77 16.03
CA PHE A 392 -1.05 -7.71 15.85
C PHE A 392 -1.12 -6.89 17.13
N ASN A 393 -0.54 -5.70 17.11
CA ASN A 393 -0.81 -4.71 18.12
C ASN A 393 -1.99 -3.89 17.61
N PRO A 394 -3.22 -4.06 18.15
CA PRO A 394 -4.33 -3.21 17.72
C PRO A 394 -3.89 -1.76 17.90
N ALA A 395 -4.15 -0.92 16.90
CA ALA A 395 -3.96 0.52 17.06
C ALA A 395 -4.59 0.95 18.40
N PRO A 396 -3.92 1.80 19.21
CA PRO A 396 -4.50 2.24 20.46
C PRO A 396 -5.90 2.77 20.15
N ALA A 397 -6.90 2.20 20.81
CA ALA A 397 -8.27 2.67 20.70
C ALA A 397 -8.23 4.16 21.08
N HIS A 398 -8.47 5.03 20.12
CA HIS A 398 -8.62 6.45 20.38
C HIS A 398 -9.72 6.57 21.43
N ALA A 399 -9.36 6.99 22.63
CA ALA A 399 -10.31 7.36 23.64
C ALA A 399 -11.27 8.37 22.98
N GLN A 400 -12.53 7.96 22.88
CA GLN A 400 -13.58 8.83 22.41
C GLN A 400 -13.57 10.05 23.33
N ALA A 401 -13.07 11.18 22.82
CA ALA A 401 -13.28 12.45 23.48
C ALA A 401 -14.79 12.68 23.47
N GLN A 402 -15.42 12.55 24.64
CA GLN A 402 -16.80 12.93 24.83
C GLN A 402 -16.91 14.42 24.48
N PRO A 403 -17.88 14.85 23.67
CA PRO A 403 -18.12 16.25 23.46
C PRO A 403 -18.65 16.85 24.77
N THR A 404 -17.90 17.80 25.31
CA THR A 404 -18.40 18.76 26.31
C THR A 404 -19.03 19.95 25.63
#